data_9c659b5474c7c9361a90989677182037
#
_entry.id   9c659b5474c7c9361a90989677182037
#
_cell.length_a   1.000
_cell.length_b   1.000
_cell.length_c   1.000
_cell.angle_alpha   90.00
_cell.angle_beta   90.00
_cell.angle_gamma   90.00
#
_symmetry.space_group_name_H-M   'P 1'
#
loop_
_entity.id
_entity.type
_entity.pdbx_description
1 polymer ?
#
loop_
_entity_poly.entity_id
_entity_poly.type
_entity_poly.pdbx_seq_one_letter_code
_entity_poly.pdbx_strand_id
1 'polypeptide(L)'
;MICIPITARRAEAVIHEMSLAAKHADIIELRLDFIPEMHEARTCLERALKCRNKSIIITNRPRREGGNFSGSEQDRIRLLQEAIDLGADYVDVEHDSIKHM
;
A
#
# COMPACT_ATOMS: atom_id res chain seq x y z
N MET A 1 -0.85 -17.91 -9.77
CA MET A 1 -0.21 -16.77 -9.10
C MET A 1 -0.93 -16.46 -7.80
N ILE A 2 -0.19 -16.29 -6.71
CA ILE A 2 -0.77 -15.99 -5.39
C ILE A 2 -0.45 -14.57 -5.01
N CYS A 3 -1.48 -13.76 -4.74
CA CYS A 3 -1.35 -12.40 -4.24
C CYS A 3 -1.90 -12.37 -2.82
N ILE A 4 -1.07 -11.96 -1.85
CA ILE A 4 -1.48 -11.90 -0.45
C ILE A 4 -1.56 -10.45 0.01
N PRO A 5 -2.74 -9.98 0.48
CA PRO A 5 -2.86 -8.62 1.00
C PRO A 5 -2.29 -8.53 2.41
N ILE A 6 -1.62 -7.41 2.68
CA ILE A 6 -1.12 -7.07 4.01
C ILE A 6 -2.01 -5.97 4.55
N THR A 7 -2.70 -6.24 5.65
CA THR A 7 -3.71 -5.35 6.20
C THR A 7 -3.41 -4.90 7.63
N ALA A 8 -2.18 -5.05 8.08
CA ALA A 8 -1.78 -4.59 9.41
C ALA A 8 -1.86 -3.07 9.50
N ARG A 9 -1.96 -2.56 10.72
CA ARG A 9 -2.24 -1.15 10.97
C ARG A 9 -1.01 -0.34 11.39
N ARG A 10 0.14 -1.00 11.55
CA ARG A 10 1.40 -0.38 11.96
C ARG A 10 2.55 -0.91 11.14
N ALA A 11 3.58 -0.09 10.97
CA ALA A 11 4.73 -0.46 10.15
C ALA A 11 5.41 -1.76 10.60
N GLU A 12 5.61 -1.93 11.90
CA GLU A 12 6.27 -3.15 12.39
C GLU A 12 5.48 -4.40 12.07
N ALA A 13 4.15 -4.35 12.26
CA ALA A 13 3.30 -5.48 11.95
C ALA A 13 3.25 -5.74 10.45
N VAL A 14 3.26 -4.69 9.62
CA VAL A 14 3.29 -4.82 8.17
C VAL A 14 4.55 -5.57 7.73
N ILE A 15 5.71 -5.16 8.22
CA ILE A 15 6.98 -5.78 7.85
C ILE A 15 6.99 -7.26 8.27
N HIS A 16 6.48 -7.55 9.45
CA HIS A 16 6.38 -8.93 9.93
C HIS A 16 5.46 -9.76 9.03
N GLU A 17 4.26 -9.24 8.70
CA GLU A 17 3.32 -9.93 7.82
C GLU A 17 3.91 -10.14 6.42
N MET A 18 4.65 -9.17 5.91
CA MET A 18 5.31 -9.30 4.62
C MET A 18 6.30 -10.47 4.62
N SER A 19 7.07 -10.61 5.69
CA SER A 19 8.04 -11.69 5.77
C SER A 19 7.38 -13.07 5.79
N LEU A 20 6.22 -13.17 6.44
CA LEU A 20 5.46 -14.42 6.45
C LEU A 20 4.80 -14.68 5.10
N ALA A 21 4.18 -13.65 4.52
CA ALA A 21 3.49 -13.78 3.24
C ALA A 21 4.46 -14.13 2.11
N ALA A 22 5.69 -13.62 2.16
CA ALA A 22 6.67 -13.86 1.11
C ALA A 22 7.01 -15.35 0.93
N LYS A 23 6.75 -16.17 1.93
CA LYS A 23 6.98 -17.61 1.84
C LYS A 23 6.01 -18.30 0.88
N HIS A 24 4.85 -17.68 0.63
CA HIS A 24 3.77 -18.29 -0.14
C HIS A 24 3.28 -17.44 -1.31
N ALA A 25 3.55 -16.13 -1.28
CA ALA A 25 3.04 -15.20 -2.28
C ALA A 25 4.00 -15.04 -3.45
N ASP A 26 3.42 -14.80 -4.62
CA ASP A 26 4.16 -14.32 -5.78
C ASP A 26 4.17 -12.79 -5.78
N ILE A 27 3.07 -12.18 -5.34
CA ILE A 27 2.89 -10.75 -5.24
C ILE A 27 2.32 -10.42 -3.86
N ILE A 28 2.81 -9.35 -3.26
CA ILE A 28 2.28 -8.84 -2.00
C ILE A 28 1.52 -7.55 -2.29
N GLU A 29 0.32 -7.43 -1.76
CA GLU A 29 -0.46 -6.20 -1.85
C GLU A 29 -0.39 -5.47 -0.50
N LEU A 30 0.25 -4.30 -0.46
CA LEU A 30 0.28 -3.48 0.74
C LEU A 30 -0.93 -2.56 0.75
N ARG A 31 -1.80 -2.74 1.74
CA ARG A 31 -3.04 -1.96 1.89
C ARG A 31 -2.79 -0.79 2.84
N LEU A 32 -2.40 0.36 2.29
CA LEU A 32 -2.14 1.56 3.09
C LEU A 32 -3.39 2.10 3.78
N ASP A 33 -4.55 1.84 3.19
CA ASP A 33 -5.82 2.33 3.75
C ASP A 33 -6.18 1.69 5.09
N PHE A 34 -5.52 0.60 5.50
CA PHE A 34 -5.71 0.01 6.81
C PHE A 34 -4.89 0.71 7.90
N ILE A 35 -3.96 1.59 7.52
CA ILE A 35 -3.10 2.32 8.45
C ILE A 35 -3.74 3.69 8.69
N PRO A 36 -4.29 3.96 9.88
CA PRO A 36 -5.12 5.15 10.08
C PRO A 36 -4.35 6.47 10.13
N GLU A 37 -3.06 6.44 10.47
CA GLU A 37 -2.27 7.65 10.64
C GLU A 37 -1.35 7.84 9.43
N MET A 38 -1.39 9.05 8.84
CA MET A 38 -0.71 9.35 7.59
C MET A 38 0.81 9.19 7.65
N HIS A 39 1.42 9.65 8.74
CA HIS A 39 2.87 9.53 8.91
C HIS A 39 3.29 8.06 9.01
N GLU A 40 2.50 7.27 9.73
CA GLU A 40 2.76 5.84 9.86
C GLU A 40 2.61 5.13 8.51
N ALA A 41 1.60 5.52 7.73
CA ALA A 41 1.41 4.96 6.38
C ALA A 41 2.62 5.24 5.49
N ARG A 42 3.15 6.46 5.57
CA ARG A 42 4.33 6.84 4.79
C ARG A 42 5.56 6.07 5.23
N THR A 43 5.78 5.94 6.55
CA THR A 43 6.89 5.16 7.10
C THR A 43 6.78 3.70 6.64
N CYS A 44 5.58 3.15 6.68
CA CYS A 44 5.31 1.79 6.26
C CYS A 44 5.65 1.59 4.79
N LEU A 45 5.21 2.52 3.95
CA LEU A 45 5.49 2.48 2.52
C LEU A 45 6.99 2.47 2.24
N GLU A 46 7.72 3.38 2.87
CA GLU A 46 9.17 3.49 2.68
C GLU A 46 9.90 2.22 3.11
N ARG A 47 9.54 1.69 4.29
CA ARG A 47 10.18 0.49 4.81
C ARG A 47 9.84 -0.74 3.98
N ALA A 48 8.59 -0.88 3.58
CA ALA A 48 8.15 -2.03 2.79
C ALA A 48 8.87 -2.08 1.44
N LEU A 49 9.01 -0.93 0.78
CA LEU A 49 9.66 -0.88 -0.52
C LEU A 49 11.18 -1.11 -0.43
N LYS A 50 11.78 -0.82 0.72
CA LYS A 50 13.21 -1.10 0.93
C LYS A 50 13.49 -2.56 1.19
N CYS A 51 12.63 -3.24 1.95
CA CYS A 51 12.92 -4.60 2.40
C CYS A 51 12.21 -5.69 1.62
N ARG A 52 11.44 -5.34 0.61
CA ARG A 52 10.68 -6.34 -0.16
C ARG A 52 11.61 -7.29 -0.90
N ASN A 53 11.15 -8.53 -1.04
CA ASN A 53 11.82 -9.54 -1.86
C ASN A 53 10.84 -10.19 -2.85
N LYS A 54 9.64 -9.63 -3.00
CA LYS A 54 8.62 -10.04 -3.95
C LYS A 54 8.09 -8.80 -4.65
N SER A 55 7.43 -8.99 -5.79
CA SER A 55 6.72 -7.89 -6.46
C SER A 55 5.65 -7.37 -5.53
N ILE A 56 5.45 -6.06 -5.53
CA ILE A 56 4.54 -5.41 -4.61
C ILE A 56 3.54 -4.51 -5.35
N ILE A 57 2.28 -4.61 -4.91
CA ILE A 57 1.22 -3.70 -5.34
C ILE A 57 0.93 -2.79 -4.15
N ILE A 58 0.89 -1.49 -4.38
CA ILE A 58 0.48 -0.54 -3.35
C ILE A 58 -0.95 -0.13 -3.61
N THR A 59 -1.82 -0.34 -2.63
CA THR A 59 -3.24 0.00 -2.70
C THR A 59 -3.57 0.96 -1.57
N ASN A 60 -4.29 2.04 -1.91
CA ASN A 60 -4.80 2.98 -0.91
C ASN A 60 -6.24 3.31 -1.27
N ARG A 61 -7.17 2.43 -0.84
CA ARG A 61 -8.55 2.45 -1.31
C ARG A 61 -9.43 3.32 -0.44
N PRO A 62 -10.21 4.24 -1.04
CA PRO A 62 -11.11 5.10 -0.26
C PRO A 62 -12.35 4.34 0.18
N ARG A 63 -13.05 4.91 1.17
CA ARG A 63 -14.26 4.29 1.72
C ARG A 63 -15.36 4.10 0.69
N ARG A 64 -15.50 5.03 -0.26
CA ARG A 64 -16.52 4.93 -1.31
C ARG A 64 -16.33 3.71 -2.22
N GLU A 65 -15.13 3.15 -2.23
CA GLU A 65 -14.79 1.96 -3.03
C GLU A 65 -14.61 0.73 -2.15
N GLY A 66 -15.15 0.76 -0.93
CA GLY A 66 -15.04 -0.37 -0.01
C GLY A 66 -13.73 -0.45 0.76
N GLY A 67 -12.90 0.59 0.70
CA GLY A 67 -11.66 0.64 1.45
C GLY A 67 -11.82 1.32 2.80
N ASN A 68 -10.69 1.71 3.40
CA ASN A 68 -10.66 2.27 4.75
C ASN A 68 -10.02 3.65 4.84
N PHE A 69 -9.48 4.18 3.75
CA PHE A 69 -8.81 5.47 3.80
C PHE A 69 -9.81 6.58 4.09
N SER A 70 -9.57 7.34 5.16
CA SER A 70 -10.48 8.39 5.63
C SER A 70 -9.93 9.80 5.44
N GLY A 71 -8.74 9.96 4.91
CA GLY A 71 -8.17 11.28 4.64
C GLY A 71 -8.73 11.91 3.37
N SER A 72 -8.13 13.03 2.96
CA SER A 72 -8.56 13.71 1.74
C SER A 72 -8.15 12.91 0.51
N GLU A 73 -8.84 13.17 -0.59
CA GLU A 73 -8.50 12.55 -1.87
C GLU A 73 -7.08 12.94 -2.31
N GLN A 74 -6.68 14.20 -2.05
CA GLN A 74 -5.33 14.65 -2.35
C GLN A 74 -4.28 13.85 -1.59
N ASP A 75 -4.50 13.63 -0.30
CA ASP A 75 -3.57 12.85 0.52
C ASP A 75 -3.51 11.41 0.07
N ARG A 76 -4.66 10.84 -0.30
CA ARG A 76 -4.72 9.46 -0.79
C ARG A 76 -3.87 9.28 -2.05
N ILE A 77 -4.04 10.18 -3.01
CA ILE A 77 -3.32 10.15 -4.27
C ILE A 77 -1.84 10.44 -4.07
N ARG A 78 -1.51 11.34 -3.14
CA ARG A 78 -0.12 11.66 -2.83
C ARG A 78 0.66 10.45 -2.36
N LEU A 79 0.05 9.62 -1.51
CA LEU A 79 0.69 8.38 -1.08
C LEU A 79 0.94 7.43 -2.25
N LEU A 80 -0.01 7.34 -3.18
CA LEU A 80 0.17 6.50 -4.36
C LEU A 80 1.28 7.04 -5.27
N GLN A 81 1.39 8.36 -5.41
CA GLN A 81 2.47 8.96 -6.18
C GLN A 81 3.84 8.72 -5.52
N GLU A 82 3.89 8.82 -4.18
CA GLU A 82 5.11 8.51 -3.44
C GLU A 82 5.53 7.05 -3.65
N ALA A 83 4.54 6.14 -3.72
CA ALA A 83 4.82 4.74 -3.99
C ALA A 83 5.47 4.55 -5.37
N ILE A 84 4.97 5.26 -6.37
CA ILE A 84 5.54 5.22 -7.72
C ILE A 84 6.99 5.73 -7.69
N ASP A 85 7.21 6.86 -7.03
CA ASP A 85 8.54 7.47 -6.95
C ASP A 85 9.54 6.58 -6.22
N LEU A 86 9.07 5.81 -5.24
CA LEU A 86 9.90 4.89 -4.48
C LEU A 86 10.10 3.53 -5.16
N GLY A 87 9.49 3.34 -6.32
CA GLY A 87 9.75 2.15 -7.13
C GLY A 87 8.83 0.97 -6.90
N ALA A 88 7.58 1.22 -6.51
CA ALA A 88 6.59 0.14 -6.43
C ALA A 88 6.42 -0.51 -7.81
N ASP A 89 6.24 -1.83 -7.82
CA ASP A 89 6.05 -2.53 -9.08
C ASP A 89 4.70 -2.21 -9.71
N TYR A 90 3.66 -2.07 -8.86
CA TYR A 90 2.30 -1.76 -9.29
C TYR A 90 1.62 -0.85 -8.28
N VAL A 91 0.72 -0.03 -8.77
CA VAL A 91 -0.11 0.84 -7.93
C VAL A 91 -1.56 0.65 -8.38
N ASP A 92 -2.45 0.37 -7.42
CA ASP A 92 -3.87 0.22 -7.71
C ASP A 92 -4.52 1.61 -7.70
N VAL A 93 -4.94 2.07 -8.88
CA VAL A 93 -5.52 3.39 -9.06
C VAL A 93 -6.91 3.26 -9.67
N GLU A 94 -7.89 3.90 -9.06
CA GLU A 94 -9.23 3.92 -9.60
C GLU A 94 -9.29 4.79 -10.86
N HIS A 95 -10.20 4.44 -11.77
CA HIS A 95 -10.35 5.16 -13.03
C HIS A 95 -10.51 6.67 -12.83
N ASP A 96 -11.35 7.07 -11.87
CA ASP A 96 -11.60 8.49 -11.59
C ASP A 96 -10.38 9.21 -11.07
N SER A 97 -9.50 8.52 -10.36
CA SER A 97 -8.32 9.11 -9.74
C SER A 97 -7.20 9.39 -10.74
N ILE A 98 -7.21 8.73 -11.89
CA ILE A 98 -6.18 8.93 -12.94
C ILE A 98 -6.11 10.40 -13.35
N LYS A 99 -7.24 11.09 -13.38
CA LYS A 99 -7.31 12.51 -13.75
C LYS A 99 -6.50 13.41 -12.82
N HIS A 100 -6.25 12.99 -11.60
CA HIS A 100 -5.60 13.79 -10.56
C HIS A 100 -4.12 13.46 -10.40
N MET A 101 -3.67 12.48 -11.14
CA MET A 101 -2.27 12.08 -11.12
C MET A 101 -1.50 12.68 -12.30
#